data_9b28c45f480a685e1538f2e27fd0b42e
#
_entry.id   9b28c45f480a685e1538f2e27fd0b42e
#
_cell.length_a   1.000
_cell.length_b   1.000
_cell.length_c   1.000
_cell.angle_alpha   90.00
_cell.angle_beta   90.00
_cell.angle_gamma   90.00
#
_symmetry.space_group_name_H-M   'P 1'
#
loop_
_entity.id
_entity.type
_entity.pdbx_description
1 polymer ?
#
loop_
_entity_poly.entity_id
_entity_poly.type
_entity_poly.pdbx_seq_one_letter_code
_entity_poly.pdbx_strand_id
1 'polypeptide(L)'
;LEKISQAAMARDVARKARDSVRRKGTFELSGLPGKLADCQIQKREGTELFIVEGDSAGGSAKQGRVREYQAVLPLRGKILNTYVNGKNNGEDQSTKALSKMMSSNEIVTLINALGTGSKDFNIENLRYDKIVIMTDADVDGSHIRTLLLTFLNNYPFNQLIENGHVYLAQPPLFKVTKANKSIYIKNEKA
;
A
#
# COMPACT_ATOMS: atom_id res chain seq x y z
N LEU A 1 -2.72 -11.40 -43.45
CA LEU A 1 -3.42 -11.08 -42.19
C LEU A 1 -2.65 -11.52 -40.95
N GLU A 2 -2.10 -12.76 -40.90
CA GLU A 2 -1.33 -13.28 -39.76
C GLU A 2 -0.09 -12.44 -39.39
N LYS A 3 0.70 -12.02 -40.38
CA LYS A 3 1.90 -11.19 -40.16
C LYS A 3 1.56 -9.81 -39.55
N ILE A 4 0.41 -9.26 -39.89
CA ILE A 4 -0.07 -7.95 -39.34
C ILE A 4 -0.50 -8.15 -37.89
N SER A 5 -1.19 -9.23 -37.56
CA SER A 5 -1.59 -9.58 -36.21
C SER A 5 -0.38 -9.83 -35.29
N GLN A 6 0.62 -10.59 -35.78
CA GLN A 6 1.87 -10.82 -35.06
C GLN A 6 2.66 -9.53 -34.83
N ALA A 7 2.72 -8.62 -35.80
CA ALA A 7 3.39 -7.35 -35.67
C ALA A 7 2.65 -6.41 -34.68
N ALA A 8 1.33 -6.46 -34.62
CA ALA A 8 0.53 -5.71 -33.64
C ALA A 8 0.76 -6.24 -32.22
N MET A 9 0.74 -7.56 -32.03
CA MET A 9 1.05 -8.19 -30.72
C MET A 9 2.48 -7.87 -30.27
N ALA A 10 3.47 -7.95 -31.15
CA ALA A 10 4.85 -7.63 -30.83
C ALA A 10 5.02 -6.16 -30.39
N ARG A 11 4.30 -5.22 -31.02
CA ARG A 11 4.29 -3.81 -30.63
C ARG A 11 3.65 -3.59 -29.27
N ASP A 12 2.55 -4.27 -28.97
CA ASP A 12 1.88 -4.19 -27.67
C ASP A 12 2.73 -4.77 -26.53
N VAL A 13 3.40 -5.90 -26.77
CA VAL A 13 4.35 -6.50 -25.83
C VAL A 13 5.54 -5.56 -25.60
N ALA A 14 6.10 -4.99 -26.67
CA ALA A 14 7.22 -4.04 -26.57
C ALA A 14 6.82 -2.74 -25.88
N ARG A 15 5.59 -2.26 -26.06
CA ARG A 15 5.05 -1.10 -25.35
C ARG A 15 4.90 -1.41 -23.85
N LYS A 16 4.25 -2.52 -23.50
CA LYS A 16 4.10 -2.97 -22.10
C LYS A 16 5.45 -3.18 -21.41
N ALA A 17 6.43 -3.73 -22.12
CA ALA A 17 7.79 -3.89 -21.60
C ALA A 17 8.48 -2.53 -21.36
N ARG A 18 8.40 -1.58 -22.29
CA ARG A 18 8.92 -0.22 -22.12
C ARG A 18 8.26 0.53 -20.96
N ASP A 19 6.95 0.42 -20.85
CA ASP A 19 6.20 1.07 -19.75
C ASP A 19 6.56 0.44 -18.40
N SER A 20 6.81 -0.87 -18.35
CA SER A 20 7.30 -1.57 -17.16
C SER A 20 8.71 -1.13 -16.76
N VAL A 21 9.62 -0.97 -17.73
CA VAL A 21 11.00 -0.49 -17.51
C VAL A 21 10.99 1.00 -17.10
N ARG A 22 10.14 1.82 -17.72
CA ARG A 22 10.00 3.24 -17.38
C ARG A 22 9.46 3.41 -15.94
N ARG A 23 8.50 2.57 -15.49
CA ARG A 23 8.08 2.54 -14.09
C ARG A 23 9.23 2.13 -13.17
N LYS A 24 9.98 1.07 -13.50
CA LYS A 24 11.15 0.67 -12.70
C LYS A 24 12.18 1.79 -12.62
N GLY A 25 12.54 2.43 -13.73
CA GLY A 25 13.51 3.53 -13.75
C GLY A 25 13.06 4.74 -12.93
N THR A 26 11.77 5.10 -12.96
CA THR A 26 11.21 6.19 -12.15
C THR A 26 11.19 5.80 -10.67
N PHE A 27 10.97 4.51 -10.37
CA PHE A 27 10.98 3.97 -9.01
C PHE A 27 12.41 3.86 -8.41
N GLU A 28 13.39 3.48 -9.18
CA GLU A 28 14.79 3.41 -8.74
C GLU A 28 15.36 4.81 -8.48
N LEU A 29 15.00 5.80 -9.30
CA LEU A 29 15.35 7.22 -9.09
C LEU A 29 14.65 7.85 -7.88
N SER A 30 13.47 7.34 -7.48
CA SER A 30 12.73 7.81 -6.30
C SER A 30 13.07 7.08 -5.00
N GLY A 31 14.09 6.20 -5.00
CA GLY A 31 14.57 5.53 -3.78
C GLY A 31 13.59 4.51 -3.20
N LEU A 32 12.66 3.96 -4.00
CA LEU A 32 11.82 2.86 -3.55
C LEU A 32 12.68 1.59 -3.42
N PRO A 33 12.85 1.06 -2.22
CA PRO A 33 13.50 -0.24 -2.07
C PRO A 33 12.66 -1.28 -2.81
N GLY A 34 13.27 -2.30 -3.41
CA GLY A 34 12.62 -3.34 -4.21
C GLY A 34 11.58 -4.20 -3.51
N LYS A 35 10.96 -3.68 -2.45
CA LYS A 35 9.93 -4.34 -1.64
C LYS A 35 8.54 -4.22 -2.25
N LEU A 36 8.22 -3.14 -2.96
CA LEU A 36 6.91 -2.94 -3.57
C LEU A 36 6.72 -3.88 -4.76
N ALA A 37 5.73 -4.76 -4.66
CA ALA A 37 5.23 -5.51 -5.80
C ALA A 37 4.08 -4.73 -6.44
N ASP A 38 4.37 -3.92 -7.44
CA ASP A 38 3.39 -3.04 -8.09
C ASP A 38 2.40 -3.82 -8.96
N CYS A 39 1.23 -3.20 -9.25
CA CYS A 39 0.25 -3.72 -10.19
C CYS A 39 0.61 -3.35 -11.65
N GLN A 40 -0.02 -4.03 -12.60
CA GLN A 40 0.25 -3.83 -14.03
C GLN A 40 -0.52 -2.64 -14.62
N ILE A 41 -1.74 -2.38 -14.12
CA ILE A 41 -2.55 -1.25 -14.54
C ILE A 41 -1.91 0.06 -14.07
N GLN A 42 -1.84 1.04 -14.97
CA GLN A 42 -1.27 2.35 -14.67
C GLN A 42 -2.31 3.36 -14.20
N LYS A 43 -3.58 3.15 -14.53
CA LYS A 43 -4.68 4.00 -14.06
C LYS A 43 -4.96 3.71 -12.59
N ARG A 44 -5.33 4.75 -11.84
CA ARG A 44 -5.67 4.64 -10.42
C ARG A 44 -6.93 3.82 -10.17
N GLU A 45 -7.95 4.03 -11.01
CA GLU A 45 -9.29 3.48 -10.82
C GLU A 45 -9.25 1.95 -10.71
N GLY A 46 -9.83 1.43 -9.62
CA GLY A 46 -9.94 0.01 -9.34
C GLY A 46 -8.65 -0.66 -8.87
N THR A 47 -7.54 0.08 -8.72
CA THR A 47 -6.28 -0.48 -8.20
C THR A 47 -6.26 -0.47 -6.68
N GLU A 48 -5.57 -1.45 -6.08
CA GLU A 48 -5.51 -1.66 -4.65
C GLU A 48 -4.06 -1.83 -4.19
N LEU A 49 -3.65 -1.08 -3.15
CA LEU A 49 -2.38 -1.27 -2.48
C LEU A 49 -2.61 -1.99 -1.16
N PHE A 50 -2.11 -3.21 -1.02
CA PHE A 50 -2.11 -3.95 0.24
C PHE A 50 -0.83 -3.65 1.03
N ILE A 51 -0.98 -3.06 2.20
CA ILE A 51 0.09 -2.87 3.17
C ILE A 51 0.07 -4.06 4.12
N VAL A 52 1.13 -4.85 4.15
CA VAL A 52 1.21 -6.10 4.92
C VAL A 52 2.39 -6.07 5.89
N GLU A 53 2.28 -6.84 6.97
CA GLU A 53 3.29 -6.94 8.00
C GLU A 53 4.40 -7.92 7.60
N GLY A 54 5.60 -7.39 7.38
CA GLY A 54 6.81 -8.17 7.17
C GLY A 54 6.92 -8.87 5.82
N ASP A 55 8.10 -9.42 5.58
CA ASP A 55 8.43 -10.03 4.28
C ASP A 55 7.73 -11.38 4.09
N SER A 56 7.42 -12.11 5.16
CA SER A 56 6.74 -13.41 5.10
C SER A 56 5.31 -13.26 4.59
N ALA A 57 4.51 -12.39 5.23
CA ALA A 57 3.15 -12.06 4.78
C ALA A 57 3.19 -11.41 3.39
N GLY A 58 4.20 -10.56 3.14
CA GLY A 58 4.45 -9.97 1.82
C GLY A 58 4.67 -11.00 0.74
N GLY A 59 5.41 -12.07 1.02
CA GLY A 59 5.63 -13.19 0.10
C GLY A 59 4.34 -13.91 -0.27
N SER A 60 3.55 -14.28 0.73
CA SER A 60 2.25 -14.94 0.55
C SER A 60 1.25 -14.04 -0.19
N ALA A 61 1.15 -12.78 0.19
CA ALA A 61 0.28 -11.80 -0.48
C ALA A 61 0.68 -11.57 -1.94
N LYS A 62 1.98 -11.51 -2.24
CA LYS A 62 2.49 -11.39 -3.62
C LYS A 62 2.13 -12.59 -4.49
N GLN A 63 2.07 -13.80 -3.92
CA GLN A 63 1.66 -15.00 -4.63
C GLN A 63 0.15 -15.05 -4.86
N GLY A 64 -0.65 -14.65 -3.86
CA GLY A 64 -2.11 -14.73 -3.91
C GLY A 64 -2.81 -13.56 -4.61
N ARG A 65 -2.11 -12.44 -4.87
CA ARG A 65 -2.71 -11.23 -5.44
C ARG A 65 -3.09 -11.36 -6.92
N VAL A 66 -4.04 -10.61 -7.34
CA VAL A 66 -4.29 -10.36 -8.77
C VAL A 66 -3.32 -9.28 -9.26
N ARG A 67 -2.29 -9.71 -10.00
CA ARG A 67 -1.17 -8.84 -10.44
C ARG A 67 -1.60 -7.67 -11.30
N GLU A 68 -2.74 -7.78 -11.93
CA GLU A 68 -3.26 -6.77 -12.83
C GLU A 68 -3.53 -5.46 -12.09
N TYR A 69 -4.29 -5.50 -10.98
CA TYR A 69 -4.75 -4.32 -10.25
C TYR A 69 -4.38 -4.29 -8.77
N GLN A 70 -3.76 -5.36 -8.22
CA GLN A 70 -3.35 -5.41 -6.83
C GLN A 70 -1.84 -5.26 -6.67
N ALA A 71 -1.43 -4.29 -5.86
CA ALA A 71 -0.06 -4.07 -5.43
C ALA A 71 0.11 -4.52 -3.98
N VAL A 72 1.32 -4.94 -3.60
CA VAL A 72 1.66 -5.35 -2.22
C VAL A 72 2.92 -4.65 -1.76
N LEU A 73 2.84 -3.98 -0.61
CA LEU A 73 3.95 -3.34 0.08
C LEU A 73 4.13 -3.99 1.46
N PRO A 74 5.15 -4.82 1.66
CA PRO A 74 5.52 -5.29 2.98
C PRO A 74 6.26 -4.20 3.75
N LEU A 75 5.82 -3.92 4.98
CA LEU A 75 6.52 -3.05 5.92
C LEU A 75 7.27 -3.89 6.93
N ARG A 76 8.54 -3.57 7.22
CA ARG A 76 9.37 -4.28 8.19
C ARG A 76 9.24 -3.66 9.58
N GLY A 77 8.77 -4.48 10.51
CA GLY A 77 8.71 -4.11 11.92
C GLY A 77 7.72 -3.01 12.25
N LYS A 78 7.83 -2.50 13.46
CA LYS A 78 6.96 -1.42 13.96
C LYS A 78 7.40 -0.10 13.34
N ILE A 79 6.51 0.55 12.60
CA ILE A 79 6.75 1.89 12.07
C ILE A 79 6.84 2.90 13.23
N LEU A 80 7.53 4.00 12.97
CA LEU A 80 7.67 5.07 13.94
C LEU A 80 6.31 5.61 14.36
N ASN A 81 6.08 5.76 15.68
CA ASN A 81 4.89 6.45 16.18
C ASN A 81 4.98 7.94 15.81
N THR A 82 4.11 8.36 14.92
CA THR A 82 4.05 9.74 14.39
C THR A 82 3.08 10.61 15.16
N TYR A 83 2.52 10.11 16.26
CA TYR A 83 1.64 10.91 17.11
C TYR A 83 2.34 12.15 17.64
N VAL A 84 1.72 13.31 17.49
CA VAL A 84 2.18 14.59 17.99
C VAL A 84 1.15 15.11 18.98
N ASN A 85 1.55 15.22 20.26
CA ASN A 85 0.72 15.84 21.29
C ASN A 85 0.66 17.34 21.03
N GLY A 86 -0.52 17.88 20.73
CA GLY A 86 -0.70 19.32 20.67
C GLY A 86 -2.08 19.75 20.19
N LYS A 87 -2.76 20.51 21.06
CA LYS A 87 -4.05 21.17 20.77
C LYS A 87 -3.91 22.45 19.93
N ASN A 88 -2.72 22.75 19.40
CA ASN A 88 -2.47 24.01 18.69
C ASN A 88 -2.33 23.73 17.18
N ASN A 89 -3.31 24.19 16.44
CA ASN A 89 -3.41 24.18 14.99
C ASN A 89 -2.42 25.19 14.35
N GLY A 90 -1.10 25.01 14.58
CA GLY A 90 -0.07 25.89 14.03
C GLY A 90 0.81 25.15 13.02
N GLU A 91 1.26 25.86 11.99
CA GLU A 91 2.17 25.38 10.93
C GLU A 91 3.45 24.74 11.49
N ASP A 92 3.93 25.19 12.66
CA ASP A 92 5.12 24.65 13.33
C ASP A 92 4.99 23.20 13.78
N GLN A 93 3.80 22.73 14.10
CA GLN A 93 3.59 21.34 14.54
C GLN A 93 3.50 20.37 13.36
N SER A 94 2.89 20.80 12.26
CA SER A 94 2.85 20.02 11.04
C SER A 94 4.26 19.81 10.49
N THR A 95 5.10 20.81 10.56
CA THR A 95 6.51 20.74 10.12
C THR A 95 7.34 19.78 10.99
N LYS A 96 7.16 19.79 12.31
CA LYS A 96 7.82 18.86 13.24
C LYS A 96 7.35 17.42 13.05
N ALA A 97 6.03 17.22 12.89
CA ALA A 97 5.46 15.92 12.60
C ALA A 97 6.01 15.36 11.29
N LEU A 98 6.02 16.17 10.25
CA LEU A 98 6.53 15.79 8.93
C LEU A 98 8.03 15.46 8.98
N SER A 99 8.84 16.26 9.69
CA SER A 99 10.26 15.99 9.88
C SER A 99 10.49 14.65 10.60
N LYS A 100 9.71 14.37 11.64
CA LYS A 100 9.75 13.09 12.35
C LYS A 100 9.34 11.92 11.45
N MET A 101 8.29 12.09 10.64
CA MET A 101 7.86 11.08 9.67
C MET A 101 8.95 10.77 8.66
N MET A 102 9.61 11.79 8.12
CA MET A 102 10.67 11.64 7.12
C MET A 102 11.96 11.02 7.67
N SER A 103 12.11 10.89 8.98
CA SER A 103 13.24 10.16 9.59
C SER A 103 13.06 8.63 9.56
N SER A 104 11.86 8.13 9.23
CA SER A 104 11.56 6.70 9.15
C SER A 104 11.57 6.24 7.69
N ASN A 105 12.50 5.33 7.36
CA ASN A 105 12.60 4.75 6.02
C ASN A 105 11.31 4.03 5.59
N GLU A 106 10.60 3.39 6.52
CA GLU A 106 9.33 2.70 6.22
C GLU A 106 8.23 3.69 5.86
N ILE A 107 8.16 4.85 6.55
CA ILE A 107 7.20 5.91 6.21
C ILE A 107 7.55 6.55 4.88
N VAL A 108 8.82 6.86 4.64
CA VAL A 108 9.28 7.39 3.34
C VAL A 108 8.96 6.42 2.21
N THR A 109 9.17 5.12 2.42
CA THR A 109 8.80 4.08 1.46
C THR A 109 7.30 4.08 1.17
N LEU A 110 6.46 4.20 2.21
CA LEU A 110 5.02 4.27 2.07
C LEU A 110 4.58 5.52 1.30
N ILE A 111 5.09 6.70 1.66
CA ILE A 111 4.80 7.96 0.96
C ILE A 111 5.17 7.85 -0.53
N ASN A 112 6.35 7.32 -0.82
CA ASN A 112 6.79 7.12 -2.20
C ASN A 112 5.89 6.10 -2.94
N ALA A 113 5.45 5.03 -2.29
CA ALA A 113 4.51 4.07 -2.87
C ALA A 113 3.16 4.72 -3.19
N LEU A 114 2.66 5.58 -2.32
CA LEU A 114 1.40 6.32 -2.54
C LEU A 114 1.50 7.32 -3.69
N GLY A 115 2.66 7.94 -3.88
CA GLY A 115 2.91 8.90 -4.96
C GLY A 115 2.39 10.30 -4.71
N THR A 116 1.75 10.56 -3.57
CA THR A 116 1.13 11.86 -3.24
C THR A 116 2.13 12.95 -2.87
N GLY A 117 3.40 12.57 -2.61
CA GLY A 117 4.37 13.47 -2.01
C GLY A 117 4.14 13.71 -0.52
N SER A 118 4.99 14.52 0.10
CA SER A 118 4.89 14.87 1.52
C SER A 118 4.81 16.37 1.75
N LYS A 119 5.74 17.16 1.21
CA LYS A 119 5.74 18.64 1.28
C LYS A 119 4.74 19.24 0.29
N ASP A 120 4.79 18.74 -0.94
CA ASP A 120 3.90 19.12 -2.04
C ASP A 120 2.82 18.04 -2.21
N PHE A 121 2.09 17.77 -1.12
CA PHE A 121 1.04 16.75 -1.12
C PHE A 121 -0.04 17.10 -2.14
N ASN A 122 -0.31 16.16 -3.04
CA ASN A 122 -1.40 16.27 -3.99
C ASN A 122 -2.11 14.91 -4.13
N ILE A 123 -3.37 14.86 -3.75
CA ILE A 123 -4.20 13.65 -3.78
C ILE A 123 -4.46 13.15 -5.21
N GLU A 124 -4.41 14.03 -6.21
CA GLU A 124 -4.55 13.65 -7.62
C GLU A 124 -3.41 12.75 -8.10
N ASN A 125 -2.24 12.85 -7.45
CA ASN A 125 -1.08 12.01 -7.73
C ASN A 125 -1.16 10.65 -7.05
N LEU A 126 -2.21 10.37 -6.27
CA LEU A 126 -2.40 9.09 -5.61
C LEU A 126 -2.41 7.96 -6.65
N ARG A 127 -1.56 6.96 -6.43
CA ARG A 127 -1.32 5.89 -7.41
C ARG A 127 -2.33 4.76 -7.35
N TYR A 128 -3.01 4.60 -6.23
CA TYR A 128 -3.95 3.52 -5.98
C TYR A 128 -5.30 4.05 -5.55
N ASP A 129 -6.36 3.41 -6.01
CA ASP A 129 -7.73 3.78 -5.64
C ASP A 129 -8.03 3.41 -4.18
N LYS A 130 -7.54 2.22 -3.76
CA LYS A 130 -7.71 1.75 -2.38
C LYS A 130 -6.37 1.44 -1.73
N ILE A 131 -6.23 1.85 -0.49
CA ILE A 131 -5.11 1.53 0.40
C ILE A 131 -5.67 0.60 1.48
N VAL A 132 -5.30 -0.68 1.41
CA VAL A 132 -5.81 -1.71 2.31
C VAL A 132 -4.74 -2.08 3.34
N ILE A 133 -4.97 -1.76 4.60
CA ILE A 133 -4.12 -2.19 5.70
C ILE A 133 -4.52 -3.62 6.06
N MET A 134 -3.60 -4.57 5.86
CA MET A 134 -3.81 -5.99 6.09
C MET A 134 -2.73 -6.52 7.04
N THR A 135 -3.04 -6.50 8.33
CA THR A 135 -2.21 -7.03 9.40
C THR A 135 -2.84 -8.28 10.00
N ASP A 136 -2.05 -9.08 10.71
CA ASP A 136 -2.54 -10.24 11.41
C ASP A 136 -3.58 -9.87 12.49
N ALA A 137 -4.46 -10.82 12.82
CA ALA A 137 -5.51 -10.62 13.83
C ALA A 137 -4.98 -10.86 15.26
N ASP A 138 -3.80 -10.37 15.55
CA ASP A 138 -3.15 -10.47 16.86
C ASP A 138 -2.83 -9.08 17.46
N VAL A 139 -2.18 -9.06 18.60
CA VAL A 139 -1.82 -7.84 19.33
C VAL A 139 -0.83 -6.98 18.55
N ASP A 140 0.19 -7.60 17.93
CA ASP A 140 1.22 -6.90 17.16
C ASP A 140 0.63 -6.30 15.88
N GLY A 141 -0.19 -7.05 15.14
CA GLY A 141 -0.91 -6.54 13.98
C GLY A 141 -1.87 -5.41 14.32
N SER A 142 -2.52 -5.47 15.47
CA SER A 142 -3.38 -4.39 16.00
C SER A 142 -2.57 -3.13 16.28
N HIS A 143 -1.35 -3.27 16.84
CA HIS A 143 -0.45 -2.17 17.10
C HIS A 143 0.06 -1.51 15.80
N ILE A 144 0.49 -2.32 14.83
CA ILE A 144 0.94 -1.82 13.51
C ILE A 144 -0.18 -1.08 12.80
N ARG A 145 -1.40 -1.61 12.82
CA ARG A 145 -2.59 -0.94 12.28
C ARG A 145 -2.82 0.42 12.92
N THR A 146 -2.72 0.51 14.26
CA THR A 146 -2.85 1.77 15.00
C THR A 146 -1.78 2.78 14.59
N LEU A 147 -0.52 2.35 14.43
CA LEU A 147 0.57 3.23 14.00
C LEU A 147 0.37 3.74 12.57
N LEU A 148 -0.10 2.89 11.65
CA LEU A 148 -0.43 3.26 10.28
C LEU A 148 -1.59 4.27 10.23
N LEU A 149 -2.66 4.02 10.99
CA LEU A 149 -3.78 4.95 11.08
C LEU A 149 -3.36 6.29 11.71
N THR A 150 -2.49 6.27 12.73
CA THR A 150 -1.92 7.48 13.33
C THR A 150 -1.12 8.28 12.29
N PHE A 151 -0.31 7.61 11.47
CA PHE A 151 0.40 8.26 10.38
C PHE A 151 -0.57 8.88 9.36
N LEU A 152 -1.54 8.09 8.88
CA LEU A 152 -2.52 8.55 7.88
C LEU A 152 -3.46 9.65 8.41
N ASN A 153 -3.66 9.75 9.73
CA ASN A 153 -4.48 10.81 10.34
C ASN A 153 -3.74 12.14 10.49
N ASN A 154 -2.42 12.17 10.27
CA ASN A 154 -1.67 13.43 10.30
C ASN A 154 -1.84 14.19 8.98
N TYR A 155 -1.92 15.52 9.08
CA TYR A 155 -1.87 16.40 7.91
C TYR A 155 -0.55 16.22 7.15
N PRO A 156 -0.53 16.16 5.81
CA PRO A 156 -1.68 16.28 4.89
C PRO A 156 -2.35 14.93 4.52
N PHE A 157 -1.89 13.79 5.07
CA PHE A 157 -2.34 12.44 4.70
C PHE A 157 -3.76 12.11 5.15
N ASN A 158 -4.34 12.88 6.11
CA ASN A 158 -5.73 12.73 6.53
C ASN A 158 -6.73 12.83 5.38
N GLN A 159 -6.40 13.55 4.32
CA GLN A 159 -7.20 13.63 3.11
C GLN A 159 -7.45 12.25 2.47
N LEU A 160 -6.54 11.28 2.64
CA LEU A 160 -6.73 9.91 2.14
C LEU A 160 -7.85 9.18 2.88
N ILE A 161 -8.01 9.45 4.17
CA ILE A 161 -9.11 8.89 4.98
C ILE A 161 -10.41 9.62 4.64
N GLU A 162 -10.40 10.94 4.61
CA GLU A 162 -11.57 11.79 4.34
C GLU A 162 -12.19 11.52 2.97
N ASN A 163 -11.35 11.22 1.98
CA ASN A 163 -11.81 10.87 0.62
C ASN A 163 -12.10 9.37 0.43
N GLY A 164 -12.05 8.57 1.50
CA GLY A 164 -12.48 7.17 1.47
C GLY A 164 -11.52 6.20 0.78
N HIS A 165 -10.24 6.53 0.68
CA HIS A 165 -9.22 5.66 0.06
C HIS A 165 -8.64 4.61 1.02
N VAL A 166 -8.84 4.75 2.35
CA VAL A 166 -8.22 3.87 3.36
C VAL A 166 -9.20 2.80 3.83
N TYR A 167 -8.77 1.55 3.78
CA TYR A 167 -9.54 0.37 4.17
C TYR A 167 -8.77 -0.49 5.16
N LEU A 168 -9.50 -1.19 6.03
CA LEU A 168 -8.95 -2.18 6.96
C LEU A 168 -9.40 -3.57 6.54
N ALA A 169 -8.47 -4.46 6.26
CA ALA A 169 -8.78 -5.86 6.05
C ALA A 169 -9.25 -6.50 7.37
N GLN A 170 -10.26 -7.31 7.28
CA GLN A 170 -10.77 -8.11 8.40
C GLN A 170 -10.51 -9.60 8.11
N PRO A 171 -9.32 -10.13 8.46
CA PRO A 171 -9.04 -11.54 8.28
C PRO A 171 -9.96 -12.39 9.17
N PRO A 172 -10.31 -13.61 8.74
CA PRO A 172 -11.07 -14.52 9.57
C PRO A 172 -10.23 -14.96 10.77
N LEU A 173 -10.85 -15.02 11.95
CA LEU A 173 -10.18 -15.44 13.19
C LEU A 173 -10.04 -16.97 13.28
N PHE A 174 -10.99 -17.71 12.70
CA PHE A 174 -11.03 -19.18 12.82
C PHE A 174 -11.16 -19.85 11.45
N LYS A 175 -10.51 -21.00 11.34
CA LYS A 175 -10.72 -21.97 10.26
C LYS A 175 -11.24 -23.27 10.86
N VAL A 176 -12.47 -23.61 10.58
CA VAL A 176 -13.05 -24.90 11.00
C VAL A 176 -12.95 -25.87 9.82
N THR A 177 -12.34 -27.02 10.07
CA THR A 177 -12.17 -28.07 9.05
C THR A 177 -12.88 -29.33 9.51
N LYS A 178 -13.78 -29.87 8.66
CA LYS A 178 -14.44 -31.17 8.86
C LYS A 178 -14.24 -32.00 7.60
N ALA A 179 -13.54 -33.12 7.73
CA ALA A 179 -13.11 -33.93 6.58
C ALA A 179 -12.37 -33.06 5.52
N ASN A 180 -12.87 -33.01 4.29
CA ASN A 180 -12.25 -32.23 3.19
C ASN A 180 -12.87 -30.85 2.99
N LYS A 181 -13.71 -30.36 3.91
CA LYS A 181 -14.36 -29.05 3.83
C LYS A 181 -13.81 -28.12 4.91
N SER A 182 -13.42 -26.90 4.51
CA SER A 182 -13.02 -25.84 5.44
C SER A 182 -13.92 -24.62 5.29
N ILE A 183 -14.26 -24.02 6.42
CA ILE A 183 -15.04 -22.78 6.51
C ILE A 183 -14.23 -21.78 7.32
N TYR A 184 -14.17 -20.55 6.86
CA TYR A 184 -13.54 -19.44 7.58
C TYR A 184 -14.61 -18.63 8.33
N ILE A 185 -14.37 -18.37 9.61
CA ILE A 185 -15.30 -17.70 10.52
C ILE A 185 -14.64 -16.40 11.00
N LYS A 186 -15.33 -15.27 10.86
CA LYS A 186 -14.82 -13.94 11.17
C LYS A 186 -14.74 -13.65 12.67
N ASN A 187 -15.67 -14.19 13.45
CA ASN A 187 -15.77 -13.94 14.90
C ASN A 187 -16.45 -15.12 15.60
N GLU A 188 -16.48 -15.08 16.93
CA GLU A 188 -17.08 -16.13 17.76
C GLU A 188 -18.63 -16.24 17.65
N LYS A 189 -19.27 -15.25 17.05
CA LYS A 189 -20.74 -15.18 16.92
C LYS A 189 -21.26 -15.65 15.55
N ALA A 190 -20.37 -16.05 14.66
CA ALA A 190 -20.70 -16.45 13.28
C ALA A 190 -20.92 -17.96 13.12
#